data_b79c1a9ca150c1132a2833aefc81761e
#
_entry.id   b79c1a9ca150c1132a2833aefc81761e
#
_cell.length_a   1.000
_cell.length_b   1.000
_cell.length_c   1.000
_cell.angle_alpha   90.00
_cell.angle_beta   90.00
_cell.angle_gamma   90.00
#
_symmetry.space_group_name_H-M   'P 1'
#
loop_
_entity.id
_entity.type
_entity.pdbx_description
1 polymer ?
#
loop_
_entity_poly.entity_id
_entity_poly.type
_entity_poly.pdbx_seq_one_letter_code
_entity_poly.pdbx_strand_id
1 'polypeptide(L)'
;MIYVSGAQGMVGRRFRELYKKDITTISYREKVYDVFASHKKSCLIHLAWSSTTRDKDGLKGKYDIFNSQELFNYYAKKNPNGKIIFVSTAGDMHLNHGGMFCSGLEDPNPRTVYGKSKLHVEQALEVIKCKTVVLRASNIWGGDVKSERINGLVDKLLNAVNTDKVVDIYANLDTHVDLIHLDDFINLLIKVIDTDLDRDHEMFLVGNQCISISDIIRRVSKRGVLNVRIDEKAERSFINVQPFKAKHVFDWNPENNL
;
A
#
# COMPACT_ATOMS: atom_id res chain seq x y z
N MET A 1 -16.14 7.86 13.90
CA MET A 1 -15.21 6.94 14.59
C MET A 1 -14.30 6.30 13.56
N ILE A 2 -12.98 6.31 13.77
CA ILE A 2 -11.99 5.71 12.86
C ILE A 2 -11.33 4.53 13.55
N TYR A 3 -11.34 3.38 12.89
CA TYR A 3 -10.68 2.15 13.31
C TYR A 3 -9.50 1.86 12.39
N VAL A 4 -8.34 1.49 12.94
CA VAL A 4 -7.12 1.24 12.15
C VAL A 4 -6.50 -0.10 12.54
N SER A 5 -6.43 -1.03 11.60
CA SER A 5 -5.61 -2.22 11.74
C SER A 5 -4.23 -2.00 11.12
N GLY A 6 -3.17 -2.55 11.73
CA GLY A 6 -1.81 -2.30 11.28
C GLY A 6 -1.25 -0.92 11.67
N ALA A 7 -1.80 -0.32 12.74
CA ALA A 7 -1.40 0.99 13.25
C ALA A 7 0.08 1.10 13.68
N GLN A 8 0.78 -0.03 13.85
CA GLN A 8 2.20 -0.08 14.21
C GLN A 8 3.14 -0.20 12.99
N GLY A 9 2.58 -0.42 11.79
CA GLY A 9 3.35 -0.41 10.54
C GLY A 9 3.77 1.00 10.12
N MET A 10 4.59 1.11 9.08
CA MET A 10 5.10 2.38 8.53
C MET A 10 3.94 3.37 8.24
N VAL A 11 2.99 2.95 7.43
CA VAL A 11 1.82 3.77 7.06
C VAL A 11 0.97 4.09 8.28
N GLY A 12 0.70 3.10 9.15
CA GLY A 12 -0.14 3.28 10.33
C GLY A 12 0.45 4.25 11.36
N ARG A 13 1.75 4.18 11.63
CA ARG A 13 2.45 5.14 12.50
C ARG A 13 2.35 6.55 11.96
N ARG A 14 2.68 6.74 10.67
CA ARG A 14 2.63 8.06 10.04
C ARG A 14 1.21 8.61 9.98
N PHE A 15 0.23 7.77 9.70
CA PHE A 15 -1.18 8.17 9.77
C PHE A 15 -1.57 8.70 11.15
N ARG A 16 -1.18 8.00 12.22
CA ARG A 16 -1.45 8.44 13.61
C ARG A 16 -0.77 9.75 13.97
N GLU A 17 0.39 10.05 13.42
CA GLU A 17 1.11 11.30 13.61
C GLU A 17 0.41 12.49 12.95
N LEU A 18 -0.11 12.30 11.74
CA LEU A 18 -0.71 13.36 10.94
C LEU A 18 -2.20 13.54 11.17
N TYR A 19 -2.93 12.44 11.40
CA TYR A 19 -4.37 12.48 11.66
C TYR A 19 -4.65 12.79 13.13
N LYS A 20 -5.05 14.05 13.43
CA LYS A 20 -5.18 14.56 14.79
C LYS A 20 -6.49 14.23 15.50
N LYS A 21 -7.40 13.51 14.84
CA LYS A 21 -8.66 13.06 15.45
C LYS A 21 -8.46 11.71 16.15
N ASP A 22 -9.37 11.35 17.05
CA ASP A 22 -9.32 10.08 17.76
C ASP A 22 -9.43 8.88 16.82
N ILE A 23 -8.56 7.90 17.05
CA ILE A 23 -8.56 6.62 16.36
C ILE A 23 -8.55 5.46 17.35
N THR A 24 -9.24 4.37 17.00
CA THR A 24 -9.19 3.11 17.72
C THR A 24 -8.33 2.12 16.93
N THR A 25 -7.27 1.60 17.56
CA THR A 25 -6.41 0.61 16.93
C THR A 25 -6.98 -0.79 17.08
N ILE A 26 -6.94 -1.58 15.99
CA ILE A 26 -7.45 -2.94 15.95
C ILE A 26 -6.28 -3.92 15.77
N SER A 27 -6.19 -4.90 16.66
CA SER A 27 -5.33 -6.06 16.47
C SER A 27 -6.12 -7.17 15.78
N TYR A 28 -5.95 -7.33 14.46
CA TYR A 28 -6.64 -8.40 13.74
C TYR A 28 -6.08 -9.80 14.07
N ARG A 29 -4.88 -9.87 14.68
CA ARG A 29 -4.29 -11.13 15.16
C ARG A 29 -4.97 -11.67 16.42
N GLU A 30 -5.40 -10.77 17.30
CA GLU A 30 -6.05 -11.11 18.56
C GLU A 30 -7.55 -11.31 18.40
N LYS A 31 -8.10 -11.01 17.20
CA LYS A 31 -9.53 -11.13 16.88
C LYS A 31 -10.46 -10.44 17.90
N VAL A 32 -9.97 -9.37 18.52
CA VAL A 32 -10.75 -8.57 19.46
C VAL A 32 -11.56 -7.56 18.66
N TYR A 33 -12.78 -7.93 18.29
CA TYR A 33 -13.66 -7.09 17.45
C TYR A 33 -14.78 -6.41 18.25
N ASP A 34 -14.88 -6.66 19.55
CA ASP A 34 -15.89 -6.04 20.43
C ASP A 34 -15.72 -4.52 20.59
N VAL A 35 -14.58 -4.00 20.15
CA VAL A 35 -14.30 -2.57 20.07
C VAL A 35 -15.15 -1.83 19.03
N PHE A 36 -15.76 -2.55 18.07
CA PHE A 36 -16.62 -1.93 17.07
C PHE A 36 -17.96 -1.52 17.70
N ALA A 37 -18.08 -0.23 18.00
CA ALA A 37 -19.37 0.35 18.34
C ALA A 37 -20.15 0.70 17.07
N SER A 38 -21.49 0.64 17.16
CA SER A 38 -22.35 1.07 16.06
C SER A 38 -22.37 2.61 16.00
N HIS A 39 -21.86 3.18 14.91
CA HIS A 39 -21.86 4.61 14.66
C HIS A 39 -22.45 4.93 13.29
N LYS A 40 -23.22 6.05 13.20
CA LYS A 40 -23.82 6.50 11.93
C LYS A 40 -22.77 6.74 10.84
N LYS A 41 -21.57 7.21 11.22
CA LYS A 41 -20.41 7.38 10.32
C LYS A 41 -19.18 6.80 11.01
N SER A 42 -18.72 5.66 10.53
CA SER A 42 -17.48 5.03 10.96
C SER A 42 -16.65 4.63 9.75
N CYS A 43 -15.33 4.50 9.93
CA CYS A 43 -14.41 4.08 8.90
C CYS A 43 -13.41 3.07 9.48
N LEU A 44 -13.25 1.93 8.81
CA LEU A 44 -12.21 0.96 9.08
C LEU A 44 -11.10 1.10 8.02
N ILE A 45 -9.89 1.40 8.46
CA ILE A 45 -8.69 1.45 7.62
C ILE A 45 -7.89 0.18 7.86
N HIS A 46 -7.76 -0.66 6.83
CA HIS A 46 -7.03 -1.92 6.93
C HIS A 46 -5.64 -1.80 6.29
N LEU A 47 -4.62 -1.64 7.14
CA LEU A 47 -3.21 -1.54 6.79
C LEU A 47 -2.40 -2.79 7.19
N ALA A 48 -2.98 -3.66 8.01
CA ALA A 48 -2.31 -4.85 8.51
C ALA A 48 -2.14 -5.88 7.39
N TRP A 49 -0.89 -6.30 7.17
CA TRP A 49 -0.56 -7.34 6.20
C TRP A 49 0.74 -8.02 6.60
N SER A 50 0.81 -9.34 6.53
CA SER A 50 1.98 -10.11 6.97
C SER A 50 2.79 -10.71 5.83
N SER A 51 2.15 -11.03 4.70
CA SER A 51 2.83 -11.56 3.53
C SER A 51 3.56 -10.49 2.74
N THR A 52 4.57 -10.90 2.00
CA THR A 52 5.41 -10.05 1.15
C THR A 52 5.57 -10.68 -0.23
N THR A 53 6.07 -9.94 -1.21
CA THR A 53 6.39 -10.46 -2.55
C THR A 53 7.45 -11.59 -2.54
N ARG A 54 8.14 -11.80 -1.42
CA ARG A 54 9.15 -12.86 -1.23
C ARG A 54 8.59 -14.15 -0.64
N ASP A 55 7.37 -14.13 -0.13
CA ASP A 55 6.74 -15.31 0.48
C ASP A 55 6.32 -16.30 -0.63
N LYS A 56 6.86 -17.52 -0.56
CA LYS A 56 6.67 -18.57 -1.59
C LYS A 56 5.66 -19.64 -1.17
N ASP A 57 5.52 -19.90 0.13
CA ASP A 57 4.72 -20.98 0.67
C ASP A 57 3.21 -20.68 0.71
N GLY A 58 2.82 -19.42 0.60
CA GLY A 58 1.44 -18.95 0.62
C GLY A 58 0.75 -18.98 1.98
N LEU A 59 1.41 -19.46 3.05
CA LEU A 59 0.79 -19.58 4.37
C LEU A 59 0.40 -18.22 4.95
N LYS A 60 1.29 -17.24 4.88
CA LYS A 60 1.00 -15.87 5.31
C LYS A 60 -0.12 -15.24 4.49
N GLY A 61 -0.13 -15.45 3.17
CA GLY A 61 -1.19 -14.96 2.30
C GLY A 61 -2.56 -15.52 2.67
N LYS A 62 -2.66 -16.83 2.93
CA LYS A 62 -3.90 -17.46 3.41
C LYS A 62 -4.36 -16.89 4.76
N TYR A 63 -3.42 -16.68 5.68
CA TYR A 63 -3.68 -16.07 6.98
C TYR A 63 -4.20 -14.62 6.83
N ASP A 64 -3.57 -13.82 5.97
CA ASP A 64 -3.98 -12.44 5.70
C ASP A 64 -5.39 -12.40 5.07
N ILE A 65 -5.71 -13.28 4.11
CA ILE A 65 -7.05 -13.39 3.49
C ILE A 65 -8.10 -13.68 4.56
N PHE A 66 -7.90 -14.75 5.33
CA PHE A 66 -8.87 -15.21 6.32
C PHE A 66 -9.17 -14.13 7.36
N ASN A 67 -8.12 -13.55 7.95
CA ASN A 67 -8.32 -12.53 9.00
C ASN A 67 -8.88 -11.22 8.45
N SER A 68 -8.55 -10.85 7.21
CA SER A 68 -9.13 -9.66 6.58
C SER A 68 -10.63 -9.85 6.35
N GLN A 69 -11.04 -11.00 5.83
CA GLN A 69 -12.45 -11.30 5.58
C GLN A 69 -13.26 -11.36 6.89
N GLU A 70 -12.73 -11.98 7.94
CA GLU A 70 -13.40 -11.98 9.25
C GLU A 70 -13.58 -10.54 9.79
N LEU A 71 -12.50 -9.76 9.76
CA LEU A 71 -12.52 -8.37 10.22
C LEU A 71 -13.57 -7.54 9.47
N PHE A 72 -13.61 -7.64 8.14
CA PHE A 72 -14.53 -6.88 7.31
C PHE A 72 -15.98 -7.28 7.52
N ASN A 73 -16.26 -8.59 7.57
CA ASN A 73 -17.61 -9.10 7.84
C ASN A 73 -18.12 -8.64 9.21
N TYR A 74 -17.27 -8.71 10.23
CA TYR A 74 -17.64 -8.30 11.57
C TYR A 74 -17.89 -6.78 11.65
N TYR A 75 -17.00 -5.98 11.02
CA TYR A 75 -17.16 -4.53 10.94
C TYR A 75 -18.44 -4.14 10.20
N ALA A 76 -18.68 -4.70 9.01
CA ALA A 76 -19.85 -4.37 8.18
C ALA A 76 -21.17 -4.74 8.88
N LYS A 77 -21.20 -5.87 9.61
CA LYS A 77 -22.37 -6.27 10.41
C LYS A 77 -22.70 -5.24 11.50
N LYS A 78 -21.69 -4.64 12.13
CA LYS A 78 -21.86 -3.61 13.18
C LYS A 78 -22.10 -2.22 12.60
N ASN A 79 -21.55 -1.93 11.44
CA ASN A 79 -21.57 -0.61 10.80
C ASN A 79 -21.97 -0.70 9.32
N PRO A 80 -23.23 -1.06 9.00
CA PRO A 80 -23.68 -1.23 7.61
C PRO A 80 -23.59 0.06 6.79
N ASN A 81 -23.63 1.21 7.42
CA ASN A 81 -23.45 2.54 6.80
C ASN A 81 -22.00 3.06 6.95
N GLY A 82 -21.09 2.20 7.37
CA GLY A 82 -19.68 2.52 7.51
C GLY A 82 -18.92 2.43 6.19
N LYS A 83 -17.63 2.76 6.25
CA LYS A 83 -16.70 2.66 5.12
C LYS A 83 -15.52 1.75 5.50
N ILE A 84 -15.12 0.85 4.61
CA ILE A 84 -13.88 0.10 4.70
C ILE A 84 -12.90 0.66 3.68
N ILE A 85 -11.70 1.03 4.10
CA ILE A 85 -10.59 1.42 3.23
C ILE A 85 -9.53 0.32 3.31
N PHE A 86 -9.26 -0.33 2.19
CA PHE A 86 -8.26 -1.38 2.07
C PHE A 86 -7.08 -0.91 1.22
N VAL A 87 -5.87 -1.00 1.78
CA VAL A 87 -4.64 -0.69 1.03
C VAL A 87 -4.12 -1.94 0.34
N SER A 88 -4.27 -1.94 -0.98
CA SER A 88 -3.79 -2.99 -1.89
C SER A 88 -2.51 -2.56 -2.61
N THR A 89 -2.15 -3.20 -3.69
CA THR A 89 -0.91 -2.97 -4.45
C THR A 89 -1.18 -2.73 -5.93
N ALA A 90 -0.60 -1.69 -6.51
CA ALA A 90 -0.63 -1.47 -7.95
C ALA A 90 0.47 -2.27 -8.65
N GLY A 91 1.67 -2.29 -8.09
CA GLY A 91 2.84 -2.87 -8.71
C GLY A 91 2.67 -4.35 -9.03
N ASP A 92 2.21 -5.16 -8.08
CA ASP A 92 2.05 -6.59 -8.31
C ASP A 92 0.79 -6.96 -9.10
N MET A 93 -0.26 -6.14 -9.03
CA MET A 93 -1.50 -6.36 -9.79
C MET A 93 -1.30 -6.25 -11.31
N HIS A 94 -0.32 -5.44 -11.75
CA HIS A 94 -0.14 -5.09 -13.15
C HIS A 94 1.21 -5.49 -13.74
N LEU A 95 1.99 -6.36 -13.06
CA LEU A 95 3.31 -6.81 -13.49
C LEU A 95 3.34 -7.47 -14.88
N ASN A 96 2.24 -8.03 -15.33
CA ASN A 96 2.16 -8.80 -16.58
C ASN A 96 1.78 -7.97 -17.82
N HIS A 97 1.55 -6.68 -17.68
CA HIS A 97 1.06 -5.85 -18.78
C HIS A 97 2.15 -5.25 -19.68
N GLY A 98 3.33 -5.90 -19.77
CA GLY A 98 4.32 -5.67 -20.83
C GLY A 98 4.87 -4.25 -20.97
N GLY A 99 4.95 -3.50 -19.87
CA GLY A 99 5.49 -2.14 -19.90
C GLY A 99 4.46 -1.04 -20.21
N MET A 100 3.19 -1.31 -19.99
CA MET A 100 2.12 -0.33 -20.23
C MET A 100 1.82 0.51 -18.97
N PHE A 101 1.16 1.63 -19.22
CA PHE A 101 0.59 2.48 -18.19
C PHE A 101 -0.53 1.74 -17.46
N CYS A 102 -0.49 1.68 -16.12
CA CYS A 102 -1.58 1.15 -15.33
C CYS A 102 -2.65 2.22 -15.16
N SER A 103 -3.75 2.13 -15.88
CA SER A 103 -4.87 3.10 -15.84
C SER A 103 -5.96 2.69 -14.84
N GLY A 104 -5.98 1.42 -14.45
CA GLY A 104 -7.02 0.82 -13.60
C GLY A 104 -8.18 0.23 -14.39
N LEU A 105 -8.11 0.26 -15.72
CA LEU A 105 -9.08 -0.39 -16.63
C LEU A 105 -8.65 -1.81 -16.98
N GLU A 106 -7.37 -2.13 -16.77
CA GLU A 106 -6.81 -3.44 -17.05
C GLU A 106 -7.21 -4.45 -15.97
N ASP A 107 -7.49 -5.68 -16.39
CA ASP A 107 -7.75 -6.78 -15.48
C ASP A 107 -6.48 -7.08 -14.65
N PRO A 108 -6.60 -7.20 -13.32
CA PRO A 108 -5.44 -7.52 -12.49
C PRO A 108 -4.94 -8.93 -12.77
N ASN A 109 -3.63 -9.07 -12.97
CA ASN A 109 -2.98 -10.35 -13.22
C ASN A 109 -1.71 -10.52 -12.35
N PRO A 110 -1.87 -10.67 -11.01
CA PRO A 110 -0.76 -10.76 -10.10
C PRO A 110 0.03 -12.06 -10.26
N ARG A 111 1.36 -11.97 -10.23
CA ARG A 111 2.27 -13.13 -10.30
C ARG A 111 2.58 -13.73 -8.95
N THR A 112 2.74 -12.90 -7.93
CA THR A 112 3.19 -13.34 -6.62
C THR A 112 2.02 -13.84 -5.75
N VAL A 113 2.35 -14.63 -4.74
CA VAL A 113 1.38 -15.05 -3.70
C VAL A 113 0.81 -13.81 -2.99
N TYR A 114 1.64 -12.80 -2.74
CA TYR A 114 1.25 -11.54 -2.14
C TYR A 114 0.15 -10.83 -2.95
N GLY A 115 0.37 -10.61 -4.26
CA GLY A 115 -0.61 -9.95 -5.11
C GLY A 115 -1.89 -10.75 -5.27
N LYS A 116 -1.78 -12.08 -5.44
CA LYS A 116 -2.95 -12.98 -5.49
C LYS A 116 -3.78 -12.91 -4.21
N SER A 117 -3.12 -12.85 -3.06
CA SER A 117 -3.80 -12.71 -1.76
C SER A 117 -4.51 -11.36 -1.63
N LYS A 118 -3.87 -10.28 -2.08
CA LYS A 118 -4.47 -8.94 -2.11
C LYS A 118 -5.71 -8.90 -3.02
N LEU A 119 -5.59 -9.45 -4.25
CA LEU A 119 -6.70 -9.53 -5.20
C LEU A 119 -7.89 -10.31 -4.63
N HIS A 120 -7.62 -11.43 -3.97
CA HIS A 120 -8.67 -12.22 -3.32
C HIS A 120 -9.46 -11.40 -2.27
N VAL A 121 -8.76 -10.57 -1.51
CA VAL A 121 -9.40 -9.70 -0.51
C VAL A 121 -10.16 -8.54 -1.18
N GLU A 122 -9.66 -7.98 -2.29
CA GLU A 122 -10.40 -7.00 -3.09
C GLU A 122 -11.74 -7.56 -3.58
N GLN A 123 -11.73 -8.77 -4.18
CA GLN A 123 -12.93 -9.46 -4.65
C GLN A 123 -13.93 -9.75 -3.51
N ALA A 124 -13.42 -10.11 -2.31
CA ALA A 124 -14.28 -10.30 -1.16
C ALA A 124 -14.96 -8.99 -0.69
N LEU A 125 -14.34 -7.85 -0.89
CA LEU A 125 -14.91 -6.54 -0.56
C LEU A 125 -16.09 -6.16 -1.47
N GLU A 126 -16.16 -6.66 -2.69
CA GLU A 126 -17.24 -6.35 -3.65
C GLU A 126 -18.62 -6.86 -3.18
N VAL A 127 -18.65 -7.89 -2.33
CA VAL A 127 -19.89 -8.49 -1.82
C VAL A 127 -20.23 -8.05 -0.38
N ILE A 128 -19.41 -7.19 0.22
CA ILE A 128 -19.64 -6.68 1.58
C ILE A 128 -20.70 -5.58 1.59
N LYS A 129 -21.64 -5.67 2.56
CA LYS A 129 -22.77 -4.73 2.69
C LYS A 129 -22.38 -3.46 3.48
N CYS A 130 -21.38 -2.74 3.01
CA CYS A 130 -21.04 -1.37 3.42
C CYS A 130 -20.18 -0.73 2.33
N LYS A 131 -19.93 0.58 2.41
CA LYS A 131 -19.06 1.25 1.42
C LYS A 131 -17.63 0.72 1.52
N THR A 132 -17.01 0.40 0.39
CA THR A 132 -15.63 -0.08 0.33
C THR A 132 -14.79 0.73 -0.64
N VAL A 133 -13.57 1.02 -0.25
CA VAL A 133 -12.57 1.73 -1.06
C VAL A 133 -11.29 0.90 -1.09
N VAL A 134 -10.87 0.51 -2.27
CA VAL A 134 -9.58 -0.14 -2.50
C VAL A 134 -8.58 0.88 -3.02
N LEU A 135 -7.46 1.06 -2.32
CA LEU A 135 -6.35 1.88 -2.75
C LEU A 135 -5.22 0.96 -3.24
N ARG A 136 -5.09 0.77 -4.55
CA ARG A 136 -3.94 0.07 -5.14
C ARG A 136 -2.76 1.02 -5.18
N ALA A 137 -1.94 0.98 -4.15
CA ALA A 137 -0.78 1.84 -4.00
C ALA A 137 0.43 1.31 -4.75
N SER A 138 1.21 2.21 -5.34
CA SER A 138 2.55 1.95 -5.83
C SER A 138 3.54 1.74 -4.66
N ASN A 139 4.85 1.72 -4.91
CA ASN A 139 5.82 1.54 -3.85
C ASN A 139 5.87 2.77 -2.93
N ILE A 140 5.36 2.61 -1.70
CA ILE A 140 5.38 3.67 -0.69
C ILE A 140 6.80 3.77 -0.11
N TRP A 141 7.37 4.98 -0.09
CA TRP A 141 8.69 5.31 0.46
C TRP A 141 8.64 6.54 1.37
N GLY A 142 9.70 6.81 2.12
CA GLY A 142 9.79 7.94 3.06
C GLY A 142 9.42 7.54 4.49
N GLY A 143 9.53 6.24 4.82
CA GLY A 143 9.39 5.76 6.17
C GLY A 143 10.58 6.14 7.07
N ASP A 144 10.46 5.86 8.37
CA ASP A 144 11.54 6.06 9.31
C ASP A 144 12.71 5.13 8.98
N VAL A 145 13.80 5.70 8.44
CA VAL A 145 15.02 4.98 8.06
C VAL A 145 15.76 4.36 9.26
N LYS A 146 15.47 4.80 10.48
CA LYS A 146 16.03 4.24 11.72
C LYS A 146 15.25 3.03 12.24
N SER A 147 14.12 2.71 11.61
CA SER A 147 13.31 1.56 11.99
C SER A 147 14.03 0.24 11.72
N GLU A 148 13.95 -0.72 12.64
CA GLU A 148 14.47 -2.09 12.44
C GLU A 148 13.79 -2.83 11.27
N ARG A 149 12.58 -2.41 10.90
CA ARG A 149 11.79 -3.00 9.81
C ARG A 149 11.67 -2.02 8.65
N ILE A 150 12.76 -1.86 7.91
CA ILE A 150 12.77 -1.06 6.68
C ILE A 150 12.18 -1.89 5.55
N ASN A 151 11.06 -1.45 5.00
CA ASN A 151 10.43 -2.04 3.85
C ASN A 151 10.60 -1.10 2.63
N GLY A 152 10.79 -1.72 1.46
CA GLY A 152 10.97 -0.99 0.22
C GLY A 152 12.43 -0.68 -0.13
N LEU A 153 12.69 -0.56 -1.44
CA LEU A 153 14.05 -0.35 -1.96
C LEU A 153 14.60 1.02 -1.56
N VAL A 154 13.80 2.08 -1.78
CA VAL A 154 14.25 3.46 -1.53
C VAL A 154 14.69 3.65 -0.08
N ASP A 155 13.85 3.23 0.88
CA ASP A 155 14.16 3.40 2.30
C ASP A 155 15.38 2.57 2.73
N LYS A 156 15.59 1.38 2.12
CA LYS A 156 16.81 0.57 2.35
C LYS A 156 18.05 1.28 1.84
N LEU A 157 18.00 1.84 0.64
CA LEU A 157 19.11 2.60 0.08
C LEU A 157 19.43 3.84 0.92
N LEU A 158 18.40 4.60 1.31
CA LEU A 158 18.56 5.79 2.18
C LEU A 158 19.19 5.43 3.54
N ASN A 159 18.81 4.29 4.12
CA ASN A 159 19.40 3.81 5.39
C ASN A 159 20.84 3.32 5.24
N ALA A 160 21.25 2.91 4.05
CA ALA A 160 22.60 2.42 3.79
C ALA A 160 23.61 3.54 3.44
N VAL A 161 23.16 4.75 3.15
CA VAL A 161 24.03 5.89 2.82
C VAL A 161 25.01 6.16 3.96
N ASN A 162 26.30 6.31 3.62
CA ASN A 162 27.40 6.53 4.56
C ASN A 162 27.54 5.44 5.63
N THR A 163 27.17 4.20 5.29
CA THR A 163 27.40 3.02 6.12
C THR A 163 28.11 1.92 5.31
N ASP A 164 28.64 0.91 5.99
CA ASP A 164 29.25 -0.26 5.35
C ASP A 164 28.21 -1.29 4.87
N LYS A 165 26.92 -1.01 5.02
CA LYS A 165 25.83 -1.91 4.60
C LYS A 165 25.77 -2.01 3.10
N VAL A 166 25.76 -3.24 2.59
CA VAL A 166 25.51 -3.52 1.17
C VAL A 166 24.01 -3.78 0.98
N VAL A 167 23.40 -3.09 0.01
CA VAL A 167 21.99 -3.33 -0.36
C VAL A 167 21.94 -4.23 -1.58
N ASP A 168 21.36 -5.44 -1.40
CA ASP A 168 21.12 -6.36 -2.51
C ASP A 168 19.87 -5.94 -3.30
N ILE A 169 20.06 -5.72 -4.60
CA ILE A 169 19.02 -5.30 -5.54
C ILE A 169 18.71 -6.46 -6.49
N TYR A 170 17.53 -7.06 -6.32
CA TYR A 170 17.03 -8.17 -7.15
C TYR A 170 16.15 -7.64 -8.29
N ALA A 171 16.68 -6.72 -9.07
CA ALA A 171 16.01 -6.14 -10.23
C ALA A 171 17.05 -5.68 -11.25
N ASN A 172 16.69 -5.74 -12.54
CA ASN A 172 17.47 -5.12 -13.59
C ASN A 172 17.49 -3.60 -13.42
N LEU A 173 18.61 -2.95 -13.71
CA LEU A 173 18.77 -1.50 -13.55
C LEU A 173 17.80 -0.66 -14.40
N ASP A 174 17.39 -1.19 -15.56
CA ASP A 174 16.40 -0.56 -16.44
C ASP A 174 14.95 -0.86 -16.02
N THR A 175 14.74 -1.65 -14.95
CA THR A 175 13.41 -1.83 -14.39
C THR A 175 12.87 -0.50 -13.89
N HIS A 176 11.65 -0.16 -14.32
CA HIS A 176 10.93 1.01 -13.85
C HIS A 176 9.89 0.62 -12.81
N VAL A 177 9.88 1.35 -11.72
CA VAL A 177 8.90 1.22 -10.65
C VAL A 177 8.19 2.54 -10.44
N ASP A 178 6.95 2.47 -10.02
CA ASP A 178 6.23 3.66 -9.59
C ASP A 178 6.38 3.84 -8.07
N LEU A 179 6.58 5.08 -7.66
CA LEU A 179 6.81 5.48 -6.27
C LEU A 179 5.72 6.45 -5.81
N ILE A 180 5.37 6.38 -4.53
CA ILE A 180 4.57 7.38 -3.83
C ILE A 180 5.20 7.68 -2.47
N HIS A 181 5.36 8.97 -2.15
CA HIS A 181 5.87 9.34 -0.83
C HIS A 181 4.83 9.07 0.25
N LEU A 182 5.28 8.66 1.42
CA LEU A 182 4.42 8.29 2.55
C LEU A 182 3.47 9.42 2.95
N ASP A 183 3.93 10.66 3.00
CA ASP A 183 3.09 11.80 3.37
C ASP A 183 2.02 12.10 2.31
N ASP A 184 2.33 11.97 1.02
CA ASP A 184 1.34 12.13 -0.04
C ASP A 184 0.28 11.03 0.03
N PHE A 185 0.71 9.79 0.33
CA PHE A 185 -0.23 8.68 0.54
C PHE A 185 -1.14 8.93 1.74
N ILE A 186 -0.59 9.41 2.87
CA ILE A 186 -1.39 9.74 4.06
C ILE A 186 -2.36 10.89 3.78
N ASN A 187 -1.93 11.92 3.05
CA ASN A 187 -2.80 13.03 2.65
C ASN A 187 -3.99 12.53 1.81
N LEU A 188 -3.76 11.61 0.87
CA LEU A 188 -4.84 10.96 0.14
C LEU A 188 -5.75 10.16 1.09
N LEU A 189 -5.18 9.35 1.97
CA LEU A 189 -5.94 8.52 2.89
C LEU A 189 -6.89 9.35 3.76
N ILE A 190 -6.44 10.52 4.23
CA ILE A 190 -7.27 11.47 4.99
C ILE A 190 -8.43 11.99 4.14
N LYS A 191 -8.16 12.39 2.89
CA LYS A 191 -9.20 12.83 1.95
C LYS A 191 -10.24 11.73 1.67
N VAL A 192 -9.80 10.47 1.49
CA VAL A 192 -10.69 9.31 1.29
C VAL A 192 -11.60 9.07 2.50
N ILE A 193 -11.10 9.28 3.72
CA ILE A 193 -11.91 9.15 4.94
C ILE A 193 -13.08 10.16 4.93
N ASP A 194 -12.78 11.40 4.59
CA ASP A 194 -13.73 12.52 4.70
C ASP A 194 -14.66 12.64 3.48
N THR A 195 -14.33 12.02 2.33
CA THR A 195 -15.16 12.06 1.12
C THR A 195 -16.28 11.02 1.17
N ASP A 196 -17.51 11.45 0.92
CA ASP A 196 -18.62 10.53 0.67
C ASP A 196 -18.67 10.16 -0.82
N LEU A 197 -18.56 8.87 -1.12
CA LEU A 197 -18.53 8.37 -2.50
C LEU A 197 -19.90 7.90 -2.94
N ASP A 198 -20.23 8.13 -4.22
CA ASP A 198 -21.55 7.79 -4.79
C ASP A 198 -21.75 6.28 -4.93
N ARG A 199 -20.68 5.53 -5.17
CA ARG A 199 -20.74 4.07 -5.35
C ARG A 199 -20.39 3.34 -4.07
N ASP A 200 -20.98 2.16 -3.91
CA ASP A 200 -20.71 1.29 -2.75
C ASP A 200 -19.30 0.68 -2.80
N HIS A 201 -18.76 0.44 -4.01
CA HIS A 201 -17.44 -0.12 -4.21
C HIS A 201 -16.64 0.74 -5.17
N GLU A 202 -15.48 1.21 -4.72
CA GLU A 202 -14.58 2.04 -5.51
C GLU A 202 -13.14 1.57 -5.40
N MET A 203 -12.43 1.55 -6.55
CA MET A 203 -11.01 1.29 -6.62
C MET A 203 -10.28 2.48 -7.21
N PHE A 204 -9.16 2.83 -6.59
CA PHE A 204 -8.27 3.92 -7.01
C PHE A 204 -6.83 3.45 -7.12
N LEU A 205 -6.20 3.77 -8.24
CA LEU A 205 -4.75 3.67 -8.37
C LEU A 205 -4.09 4.85 -7.65
N VAL A 206 -2.99 4.58 -6.95
CA VAL A 206 -2.24 5.57 -6.16
C VAL A 206 -0.77 5.47 -6.48
N GLY A 207 -0.23 6.47 -7.12
CA GLY A 207 1.18 6.58 -7.51
C GLY A 207 1.55 8.04 -7.79
N ASN A 208 2.84 8.29 -8.03
CA ASN A 208 3.30 9.64 -8.34
C ASN A 208 4.43 9.66 -9.37
N GLN A 209 5.47 8.87 -9.18
CA GLN A 209 6.70 8.97 -9.96
C GLN A 209 7.13 7.61 -10.48
N CYS A 210 7.06 7.43 -11.80
CA CYS A 210 7.70 6.30 -12.49
C CYS A 210 9.19 6.61 -12.68
N ILE A 211 10.06 5.73 -12.18
CA ILE A 211 11.51 5.94 -12.15
C ILE A 211 12.26 4.62 -12.30
N SER A 212 13.41 4.61 -13.00
CA SER A 212 14.25 3.43 -13.12
C SER A 212 15.03 3.13 -11.83
N ILE A 213 15.38 1.86 -11.64
CA ILE A 213 16.24 1.45 -10.51
C ILE A 213 17.59 2.17 -10.56
N SER A 214 18.17 2.34 -11.75
CA SER A 214 19.42 3.10 -11.93
C SER A 214 19.27 4.56 -11.46
N ASP A 215 18.16 5.21 -11.78
CA ASP A 215 17.92 6.59 -11.36
C ASP A 215 17.67 6.71 -9.84
N ILE A 216 17.00 5.72 -9.23
CA ILE A 216 16.85 5.66 -7.77
C ILE A 216 18.23 5.62 -7.12
N ILE A 217 19.10 4.69 -7.55
CA ILE A 217 20.47 4.56 -7.00
C ILE A 217 21.21 5.88 -7.19
N ARG A 218 21.20 6.45 -8.39
CA ARG A 218 21.87 7.71 -8.71
C ARG A 218 21.40 8.88 -7.84
N ARG A 219 20.09 9.00 -7.59
CA ARG A 219 19.54 10.07 -6.74
C ARG A 219 19.92 9.88 -5.28
N VAL A 220 19.88 8.65 -4.78
CA VAL A 220 20.26 8.36 -3.40
C VAL A 220 21.78 8.54 -3.19
N SER A 221 22.62 8.14 -4.15
CA SER A 221 24.09 8.31 -4.09
C SER A 221 24.54 9.76 -4.03
N LYS A 222 23.71 10.72 -4.45
CA LYS A 222 24.00 12.15 -4.25
C LYS A 222 24.04 12.56 -2.77
N ARG A 223 23.49 11.74 -1.88
CA ARG A 223 23.44 11.99 -0.42
C ARG A 223 24.66 11.44 0.32
N GLY A 224 25.50 10.64 -0.36
CA GLY A 224 26.73 10.07 0.21
C GLY A 224 27.11 8.74 -0.41
N VAL A 225 28.09 8.06 0.20
CA VAL A 225 28.58 6.75 -0.25
C VAL A 225 27.51 5.69 -0.08
N LEU A 226 27.29 4.89 -1.13
CA LEU A 226 26.28 3.84 -1.16
C LEU A 226 26.85 2.56 -1.77
N ASN A 227 26.78 1.46 -1.02
CA ASN A 227 27.24 0.14 -1.46
C ASN A 227 26.03 -0.69 -1.92
N VAL A 228 26.00 -1.09 -3.21
CA VAL A 228 24.94 -1.91 -3.78
C VAL A 228 25.49 -3.15 -4.45
N ARG A 229 24.73 -4.26 -4.41
CA ARG A 229 24.96 -5.46 -5.20
C ARG A 229 23.73 -5.71 -6.06
N ILE A 230 23.93 -5.86 -7.37
CA ILE A 230 22.84 -5.94 -8.35
C ILE A 230 22.80 -7.36 -8.92
N ASP A 231 21.61 -7.93 -9.00
CA ASP A 231 21.36 -9.18 -9.74
C ASP A 231 21.10 -8.84 -11.22
N GLU A 232 22.15 -8.91 -12.04
CA GLU A 232 22.09 -8.58 -13.48
C GLU A 232 21.20 -9.54 -14.29
N LYS A 233 20.86 -10.72 -13.75
CA LYS A 233 20.02 -11.71 -14.41
C LYS A 233 18.52 -11.45 -14.24
N ALA A 234 18.15 -10.48 -13.44
CA ALA A 234 16.73 -10.15 -13.20
C ALA A 234 16.07 -9.63 -14.50
N GLU A 235 14.87 -10.10 -14.78
CA GLU A 235 14.06 -9.63 -15.90
C GLU A 235 13.71 -8.14 -15.73
N ARG A 236 13.62 -7.43 -16.86
CA ARG A 236 13.12 -6.05 -16.88
C ARG A 236 11.63 -6.03 -16.64
N SER A 237 11.16 -5.07 -15.85
CA SER A 237 9.75 -4.75 -15.73
C SER A 237 9.53 -3.24 -15.79
N PHE A 238 8.31 -2.86 -16.13
CA PHE A 238 7.92 -1.47 -16.21
C PHE A 238 6.55 -1.31 -15.57
N ILE A 239 6.47 -0.42 -14.59
CA ILE A 239 5.22 -0.08 -13.91
C ILE A 239 5.14 1.43 -13.80
N ASN A 240 4.10 1.99 -14.42
CA ASN A 240 3.78 3.41 -14.36
C ASN A 240 2.30 3.55 -14.01
N VAL A 241 2.03 3.98 -12.79
CA VAL A 241 0.68 4.11 -12.25
C VAL A 241 0.08 5.45 -12.64
N GLN A 242 -1.13 5.44 -13.20
CA GLN A 242 -1.85 6.64 -13.60
C GLN A 242 -2.99 6.94 -12.59
N PRO A 243 -2.76 7.80 -11.59
CA PRO A 243 -3.71 8.03 -10.51
C PRO A 243 -4.80 9.08 -10.88
N PHE A 244 -5.19 9.19 -12.15
CA PHE A 244 -6.11 10.24 -12.63
C PHE A 244 -7.43 10.28 -11.86
N LYS A 245 -8.04 9.11 -11.63
CA LYS A 245 -9.30 9.01 -10.88
C LYS A 245 -9.13 9.51 -9.45
N ALA A 246 -8.05 9.10 -8.76
CA ALA A 246 -7.78 9.55 -7.39
C ALA A 246 -7.54 11.07 -7.33
N LYS A 247 -6.74 11.60 -8.26
CA LYS A 247 -6.48 13.05 -8.36
C LYS A 247 -7.76 13.84 -8.55
N HIS A 248 -8.64 13.39 -9.45
CA HIS A 248 -9.89 14.09 -9.76
C HIS A 248 -10.91 13.99 -8.62
N VAL A 249 -11.19 12.79 -8.12
CA VAL A 249 -12.24 12.55 -7.11
C VAL A 249 -11.91 13.19 -5.77
N PHE A 250 -10.62 13.18 -5.38
CA PHE A 250 -10.20 13.66 -4.07
C PHE A 250 -9.53 15.04 -4.13
N ASP A 251 -9.47 15.70 -5.29
CA ASP A 251 -8.66 16.91 -5.47
C ASP A 251 -7.27 16.75 -4.82
N TRP A 252 -6.60 15.64 -5.18
CA TRP A 252 -5.35 15.22 -4.58
C TRP A 252 -4.21 15.28 -5.59
N ASN A 253 -3.14 15.99 -5.23
CA ASN A 253 -1.95 16.10 -6.03
C ASN A 253 -0.73 15.74 -5.16
N PRO A 254 -0.04 14.62 -5.46
CA PRO A 254 1.20 14.28 -4.77
C PRO A 254 2.33 15.22 -5.19
N GLU A 255 3.14 15.68 -4.23
CA GLU A 255 4.15 16.70 -4.45
C GLU A 255 5.58 16.20 -4.22
N ASN A 256 5.72 15.12 -3.41
CA ASN A 256 7.01 14.63 -2.99
C ASN A 256 7.61 13.66 -4.02
N ASN A 257 8.76 14.04 -4.56
CA ASN A 257 9.56 13.23 -5.48
C ASN A 257 10.87 12.80 -4.81
N LEU A 258 11.38 11.62 -5.23
CA LEU A 258 12.68 11.13 -4.77
C LEU A 258 13.83 11.97 -5.32
#